data_1d46016dc0947fbe9340bae35efe4e01
#
_entry.id   1d46016dc0947fbe9340bae35efe4e01
#
_cell.length_a   1.000
_cell.length_b   1.000
_cell.length_c   1.000
_cell.angle_alpha   90.00
_cell.angle_beta   90.00
_cell.angle_gamma   90.00
#
_symmetry.space_group_name_H-M   'P 1'
#
loop_
_entity.id
_entity.type
_entity.pdbx_description
1 polymer ?
#
loop_
_entity_poly.entity_id
_entity_poly.type
_entity_poly.pdbx_seq_one_letter_code
_entity_poly.pdbx_strand_id
1 'polypeptide(L)'
;MTNFESKNIKSLGLTEKNLCDPNKLCPANKTCVKHRCVNISTHVLTKKNTENETDVNLLFAGSVFLQNKAYKSGLRANDTFDYNHLFVNLLNDIKTADLAIVEQETPFYINPPDKKYTKKMTNTPKEIGDAIANAGFRIVLHGTKYAFSQKEKGINNTLCFWKTNYPSIRPLGISSTLEESQNDYFIYTRDNIKIGIINFSSSGSSLPSKSKFMVNTISKNRVEELVGKLKNITDFLIVCINWGDKESHSPDKKQIGMAKLLASNGVDLIIGNYPNFVHPVSYVKADNGKKALVFWSLGLFVGDNKKKNTNIGALANIVISKGKGKAYLSSYNLVPIINHKVENGNYTVYKLSDYTEELGLKTEKGFSLKKVKETCTKLMGAFAYCD
;
A
#
# COMPACT_ATOMS: atom_id res chain seq x y z
N MET A 1 -2.34 -24.43 -29.25
CA MET A 1 -2.89 -23.08 -29.57
C MET A 1 -3.96 -23.25 -30.62
N THR A 2 -5.21 -22.92 -30.30
CA THR A 2 -6.33 -23.09 -31.22
C THR A 2 -6.37 -21.96 -32.23
N ASN A 3 -6.88 -22.24 -33.44
CA ASN A 3 -7.00 -21.28 -34.58
C ASN A 3 -7.67 -19.94 -34.23
N PHE A 4 -8.32 -19.84 -33.10
CA PHE A 4 -8.99 -18.61 -32.61
C PHE A 4 -8.01 -17.60 -31.99
N GLU A 5 -6.91 -18.06 -31.42
CA GLU A 5 -5.89 -17.17 -30.85
C GLU A 5 -4.99 -16.52 -31.91
N SER A 6 -4.73 -17.23 -33.00
CA SER A 6 -3.87 -16.73 -34.08
C SER A 6 -4.50 -15.61 -34.90
N LYS A 7 -5.83 -15.59 -35.07
CA LYS A 7 -6.55 -14.52 -35.79
C LYS A 7 -6.59 -13.19 -35.02
N ASN A 8 -6.70 -13.24 -33.66
CA ASN A 8 -6.69 -12.03 -32.86
C ASN A 8 -5.29 -11.37 -32.73
N ILE A 9 -4.22 -12.13 -33.00
CA ILE A 9 -2.83 -11.62 -32.95
C ILE A 9 -2.55 -10.68 -34.12
N LYS A 10 -3.02 -11.04 -35.32
CA LYS A 10 -2.78 -10.23 -36.55
C LYS A 10 -3.55 -8.91 -36.59
N SER A 11 -4.75 -8.86 -35.98
CA SER A 11 -5.56 -7.64 -35.92
C SER A 11 -5.02 -6.56 -35.02
N LEU A 12 -4.09 -6.90 -34.10
CA LEU A 12 -3.47 -5.99 -33.11
C LEU A 12 -2.02 -5.60 -33.49
N GLY A 13 -1.51 -6.00 -34.65
CA GLY A 13 -0.15 -5.70 -35.11
C GLY A 13 0.96 -6.30 -34.23
N LEU A 14 0.67 -7.37 -33.49
CA LEU A 14 1.57 -8.00 -32.53
C LEU A 14 2.21 -9.25 -33.12
N THR A 15 3.53 -9.37 -33.03
CA THR A 15 4.31 -10.56 -33.41
C THR A 15 4.74 -11.35 -32.20
N GLU A 16 5.12 -12.62 -32.38
CA GLU A 16 5.60 -13.49 -31.29
C GLU A 16 6.83 -12.92 -30.52
N LYS A 17 7.61 -12.05 -31.20
CA LYS A 17 8.74 -11.35 -30.58
C LYS A 17 8.36 -10.36 -29.45
N ASN A 18 7.07 -10.04 -29.29
CA ASN A 18 6.54 -9.11 -28.29
C ASN A 18 5.93 -9.80 -27.06
N LEU A 19 6.14 -11.11 -26.89
CA LEU A 19 5.70 -11.83 -25.71
C LEU A 19 6.56 -11.44 -24.49
N CYS A 20 5.92 -11.11 -23.37
CA CYS A 20 6.64 -10.90 -22.12
C CYS A 20 7.21 -12.22 -21.64
N ASP A 21 8.51 -12.26 -21.39
CA ASP A 21 9.12 -13.31 -20.59
C ASP A 21 8.54 -13.17 -19.16
N PRO A 22 7.90 -14.21 -18.61
CA PRO A 22 7.35 -14.17 -17.25
C PRO A 22 8.41 -13.92 -16.16
N ASN A 23 9.69 -14.00 -16.50
CA ASN A 23 10.82 -13.73 -15.60
C ASN A 23 11.52 -12.39 -15.87
N LYS A 24 11.08 -11.64 -16.87
CA LYS A 24 11.63 -10.33 -17.22
C LYS A 24 10.56 -9.24 -17.16
N LEU A 25 10.94 -8.07 -16.68
CA LEU A 25 10.11 -6.87 -16.72
C LEU A 25 9.90 -6.44 -18.17
N CYS A 26 8.71 -5.94 -18.49
CA CYS A 26 8.51 -5.26 -19.76
C CYS A 26 9.44 -4.05 -19.87
N PRO A 27 9.92 -3.69 -21.09
CA PRO A 27 10.65 -2.45 -21.30
C PRO A 27 9.89 -1.23 -20.78
N ALA A 28 10.59 -0.15 -20.47
CA ALA A 28 9.98 1.13 -20.14
C ALA A 28 8.95 1.51 -21.22
N ASN A 29 7.81 2.04 -20.82
CA ASN A 29 6.65 2.37 -21.65
C ASN A 29 5.78 1.18 -22.12
N LYS A 30 5.96 0.00 -21.57
CA LYS A 30 5.11 -1.16 -21.87
C LYS A 30 4.64 -1.86 -20.60
N THR A 31 3.41 -2.33 -20.63
CA THR A 31 2.84 -3.17 -19.58
C THR A 31 2.59 -4.58 -20.09
N CYS A 32 2.61 -5.56 -19.19
CA CYS A 32 2.35 -6.94 -19.52
C CYS A 32 0.85 -7.23 -19.45
N VAL A 33 0.23 -7.38 -20.61
CA VAL A 33 -1.17 -7.79 -20.73
C VAL A 33 -1.22 -9.17 -21.37
N LYS A 34 -1.73 -10.18 -20.66
CA LYS A 34 -1.80 -11.57 -21.13
C LYS A 34 -0.48 -12.06 -21.73
N HIS A 35 0.64 -11.88 -20.99
CA HIS A 35 2.00 -12.24 -21.39
C HIS A 35 2.55 -11.48 -22.62
N ARG A 36 2.09 -10.26 -22.87
CA ARG A 36 2.59 -9.39 -23.95
C ARG A 36 2.93 -8.01 -23.42
N CYS A 37 4.05 -7.46 -23.87
CA CYS A 37 4.40 -6.07 -23.60
C CYS A 37 3.65 -5.16 -24.58
N VAL A 38 2.64 -4.44 -24.11
CA VAL A 38 1.85 -3.46 -24.89
C VAL A 38 2.20 -2.04 -24.46
N ASN A 39 2.08 -1.08 -25.37
CA ASN A 39 2.29 0.34 -25.05
C ASN A 39 1.23 0.81 -24.05
N ILE A 40 1.61 1.71 -23.15
CA ILE A 40 0.78 2.15 -22.01
C ILE A 40 -0.33 3.09 -22.44
N SER A 41 -0.31 3.63 -23.64
CA SER A 41 -1.41 4.46 -24.11
C SER A 41 -2.73 3.68 -24.02
N THR A 42 -3.47 3.90 -22.94
CA THR A 42 -4.90 3.56 -22.78
C THR A 42 -5.30 2.09 -22.69
N HIS A 43 -4.68 1.27 -21.85
CA HIS A 43 -5.31 0.01 -21.50
C HIS A 43 -5.65 -0.07 -20.00
N VAL A 44 -6.71 0.66 -19.60
CA VAL A 44 -7.68 0.05 -18.72
C VAL A 44 -8.03 -1.30 -19.35
N LEU A 45 -7.80 -2.41 -18.67
CA LEU A 45 -8.33 -3.70 -19.06
C LEU A 45 -9.85 -3.62 -18.88
N THR A 46 -10.53 -2.81 -19.69
CA THR A 46 -11.97 -2.89 -19.82
C THR A 46 -12.26 -4.19 -20.52
N LYS A 47 -12.30 -5.30 -19.78
CA LYS A 47 -13.29 -6.29 -20.13
C LYS A 47 -14.62 -5.53 -20.09
N LYS A 48 -15.36 -5.46 -21.21
CA LYS A 48 -16.77 -5.12 -21.16
C LYS A 48 -17.37 -5.92 -20.03
N ASN A 49 -17.96 -5.25 -19.03
CA ASN A 49 -18.78 -5.92 -18.05
C ASN A 49 -19.73 -6.82 -18.82
N THR A 50 -19.53 -8.12 -18.72
CA THR A 50 -20.56 -9.07 -19.13
C THR A 50 -21.66 -8.88 -18.09
N GLU A 51 -22.87 -8.66 -18.51
CA GLU A 51 -24.04 -8.59 -17.64
C GLU A 51 -23.90 -9.67 -16.55
N ASN A 52 -23.77 -9.24 -15.24
CA ASN A 52 -23.57 -10.05 -14.04
C ASN A 52 -22.12 -10.18 -13.48
N GLU A 53 -21.14 -9.35 -13.82
CA GLU A 53 -19.90 -9.25 -13.05
C GLU A 53 -20.02 -8.22 -11.92
N THR A 54 -19.58 -8.58 -10.72
CA THR A 54 -19.42 -7.67 -9.57
C THR A 54 -17.96 -7.20 -9.53
N ASP A 55 -17.76 -5.88 -9.42
CA ASP A 55 -16.46 -5.26 -9.26
C ASP A 55 -16.32 -4.70 -7.84
N VAL A 56 -15.13 -4.85 -7.27
CA VAL A 56 -14.74 -4.23 -6.01
C VAL A 56 -13.50 -3.37 -6.25
N ASN A 57 -13.63 -2.07 -5.97
CA ASN A 57 -12.56 -1.08 -6.13
C ASN A 57 -11.86 -0.87 -4.79
N LEU A 58 -10.60 -1.28 -4.71
CA LEU A 58 -9.77 -1.12 -3.53
C LEU A 58 -8.75 -0.01 -3.76
N LEU A 59 -8.53 0.83 -2.74
CA LEU A 59 -7.46 1.82 -2.73
C LEU A 59 -6.48 1.50 -1.60
N PHE A 60 -5.21 1.34 -1.94
CA PHE A 60 -4.12 1.19 -0.98
C PHE A 60 -3.24 2.43 -1.00
N ALA A 61 -2.99 2.99 0.17
CA ALA A 61 -2.04 4.06 0.38
C ALA A 61 -0.78 3.52 1.08
N GLY A 62 0.35 4.18 0.84
CA GLY A 62 1.61 3.86 1.49
C GLY A 62 1.65 4.23 2.97
N SER A 63 2.86 4.36 3.52
CA SER A 63 3.04 4.58 4.95
C SER A 63 2.75 6.03 5.38
N VAL A 64 1.98 6.19 6.44
CA VAL A 64 1.87 7.43 7.21
C VAL A 64 2.93 7.38 8.31
N PHE A 65 3.96 8.20 8.16
CA PHE A 65 5.07 8.29 9.10
C PHE A 65 5.34 9.74 9.46
N LEU A 66 4.64 10.26 10.47
CA LEU A 66 4.76 11.65 10.90
C LEU A 66 6.16 11.94 11.46
N GLN A 67 6.94 12.68 10.72
CA GLN A 67 8.26 13.15 11.12
C GLN A 67 8.42 14.63 10.79
N ASN A 68 9.30 15.33 11.51
CA ASN A 68 9.73 16.70 11.22
C ASN A 68 8.59 17.66 10.87
N LYS A 69 8.53 18.13 9.61
CA LYS A 69 7.53 19.10 9.14
C LYS A 69 6.13 18.51 9.13
N ALA A 70 5.97 17.25 8.73
CA ALA A 70 4.66 16.58 8.74
C ALA A 70 4.08 16.50 10.16
N TYR A 71 4.91 16.17 11.16
CA TYR A 71 4.50 16.17 12.56
C TYR A 71 4.09 17.58 13.03
N LYS A 72 4.95 18.60 12.76
CA LYS A 72 4.73 19.96 13.18
C LYS A 72 3.52 20.61 12.52
N SER A 73 3.17 20.19 11.30
CA SER A 73 2.05 20.76 10.55
C SER A 73 0.69 20.54 11.23
N GLY A 74 0.60 19.55 12.10
CA GLY A 74 -0.61 19.29 12.90
C GLY A 74 -0.74 20.15 14.14
N LEU A 75 0.34 20.75 14.63
CA LEU A 75 0.32 21.52 15.88
C LEU A 75 -0.52 22.80 15.73
N ARG A 76 -1.39 23.07 16.69
CA ARG A 76 -2.25 24.26 16.78
C ARG A 76 -1.80 25.15 17.95
N ALA A 77 -2.28 26.41 17.96
CA ALA A 77 -1.88 27.43 18.93
C ALA A 77 -2.18 27.04 20.40
N ASN A 78 -3.18 26.19 20.64
CA ASN A 78 -3.57 25.70 21.96
C ASN A 78 -2.87 24.39 22.33
N ASP A 79 -1.76 24.05 21.69
CA ASP A 79 -0.99 22.81 21.92
C ASP A 79 -1.76 21.51 21.59
N THR A 80 -2.85 21.59 20.83
CA THR A 80 -3.55 20.44 20.29
C THR A 80 -3.02 20.09 18.89
N PHE A 81 -3.43 18.94 18.36
CA PHE A 81 -3.08 18.51 17.01
C PHE A 81 -4.33 18.35 16.15
N ASP A 82 -4.17 18.66 14.86
CA ASP A 82 -5.13 18.39 13.81
C ASP A 82 -4.39 18.11 12.50
N TYR A 83 -4.64 16.94 11.92
CA TYR A 83 -3.97 16.47 10.70
C TYR A 83 -4.91 16.33 9.50
N ASN A 84 -6.15 16.79 9.56
CA ASN A 84 -7.12 16.67 8.47
C ASN A 84 -6.61 17.29 7.16
N HIS A 85 -5.83 18.37 7.24
CA HIS A 85 -5.24 19.05 6.09
C HIS A 85 -4.30 18.15 5.25
N LEU A 86 -3.79 17.06 5.80
CA LEU A 86 -2.89 16.16 5.08
C LEU A 86 -3.57 15.48 3.89
N PHE A 87 -4.87 15.19 3.99
CA PHE A 87 -5.62 14.34 3.04
C PHE A 87 -6.61 15.09 2.18
N VAL A 88 -6.76 16.42 2.33
CA VAL A 88 -7.85 17.21 1.71
C VAL A 88 -7.91 17.07 0.19
N ASN A 89 -6.78 16.94 -0.49
CA ASN A 89 -6.72 16.83 -1.95
C ASN A 89 -6.99 15.40 -2.46
N LEU A 90 -7.13 14.44 -1.55
CA LEU A 90 -7.30 13.00 -1.88
C LEU A 90 -8.63 12.45 -1.36
N LEU A 91 -9.48 13.29 -0.73
CA LEU A 91 -10.73 12.83 -0.11
C LEU A 91 -11.66 12.15 -1.11
N ASN A 92 -11.72 12.66 -2.35
CA ASN A 92 -12.57 12.06 -3.38
C ASN A 92 -12.06 10.67 -3.76
N ASP A 93 -10.76 10.51 -4.01
CA ASP A 93 -10.15 9.23 -4.37
C ASP A 93 -10.35 8.19 -3.25
N ILE A 94 -10.16 8.60 -1.98
CA ILE A 94 -10.31 7.72 -0.82
C ILE A 94 -11.78 7.30 -0.62
N LYS A 95 -12.72 8.24 -0.71
CA LYS A 95 -14.14 8.00 -0.42
C LYS A 95 -14.90 7.28 -1.53
N THR A 96 -14.42 7.37 -2.78
CA THR A 96 -15.04 6.66 -3.92
C THR A 96 -14.60 5.20 -4.03
N ALA A 97 -13.52 4.80 -3.34
CA ALA A 97 -13.13 3.40 -3.23
C ALA A 97 -14.14 2.62 -2.36
N ASP A 98 -14.45 1.39 -2.74
CA ASP A 98 -15.31 0.49 -1.93
C ASP A 98 -14.65 0.16 -0.59
N LEU A 99 -13.30 0.08 -0.59
CA LEU A 99 -12.49 -0.12 0.60
C LEU A 99 -11.15 0.59 0.44
N ALA A 100 -10.89 1.59 1.29
CA ALA A 100 -9.62 2.30 1.36
C ALA A 100 -8.77 1.81 2.55
N ILE A 101 -7.50 1.52 2.28
CA ILE A 101 -6.54 0.91 3.19
C ILE A 101 -5.28 1.80 3.26
N VAL A 102 -4.77 2.05 4.47
CA VAL A 102 -3.56 2.84 4.70
C VAL A 102 -2.67 2.19 5.77
N GLU A 103 -1.36 2.38 5.67
CA GLU A 103 -0.43 1.95 6.72
C GLU A 103 -0.10 3.11 7.66
N GLN A 104 -0.26 2.89 8.97
CA GLN A 104 0.19 3.77 10.05
C GLN A 104 1.45 3.18 10.68
N GLU A 105 2.59 3.82 10.47
CA GLU A 105 3.91 3.25 10.76
C GLU A 105 4.20 3.11 12.25
N THR A 106 3.71 4.02 13.08
CA THR A 106 4.02 4.06 14.53
C THR A 106 2.75 3.99 15.38
N PRO A 107 2.83 3.42 16.59
CA PRO A 107 1.71 3.43 17.54
C PRO A 107 1.36 4.84 18.00
N PHE A 108 0.14 5.01 18.52
CA PHE A 108 -0.32 6.26 19.10
C PHE A 108 0.28 6.50 20.48
N TYR A 109 0.39 7.75 20.90
CA TYR A 109 0.88 8.13 22.23
C TYR A 109 0.10 7.48 23.36
N ILE A 110 0.85 7.16 24.43
CA ILE A 110 0.27 6.87 25.75
C ILE A 110 0.05 8.18 26.52
N ASN A 111 1.04 9.06 26.47
CA ASN A 111 1.01 10.41 27.02
C ASN A 111 1.32 11.40 25.90
N PRO A 112 0.75 12.63 25.94
CA PRO A 112 1.17 13.66 25.01
C PRO A 112 2.68 13.85 25.13
N PRO A 113 3.41 13.97 24.03
CA PRO A 113 4.85 14.19 24.08
C PRO A 113 5.15 15.54 24.69
N ASP A 114 6.33 15.66 25.32
CA ASP A 114 6.93 16.96 25.45
C ASP A 114 6.85 17.68 24.09
N LYS A 115 6.51 18.96 24.09
CA LYS A 115 6.25 19.82 22.92
C LYS A 115 7.36 19.82 21.86
N LYS A 116 8.50 19.17 22.15
CA LYS A 116 9.66 19.05 21.27
C LYS A 116 9.64 17.72 20.53
N TYR A 117 9.26 17.77 19.23
CA TYR A 117 9.57 16.68 18.32
C TYR A 117 11.06 16.34 18.39
N THR A 118 11.39 15.10 18.67
CA THR A 118 12.75 14.59 18.55
C THR A 118 12.85 13.62 17.38
N LYS A 119 13.97 13.60 16.68
CA LYS A 119 14.24 12.65 15.57
C LYS A 119 14.12 11.17 15.97
N LYS A 120 14.07 10.88 17.27
CA LYS A 120 13.94 9.53 17.84
C LYS A 120 12.47 9.15 18.14
N MET A 121 11.51 10.03 17.83
CA MET A 121 10.11 9.73 18.09
C MET A 121 9.63 8.58 17.21
N THR A 122 9.23 7.51 17.86
CA THR A 122 8.68 6.29 17.23
C THR A 122 7.22 6.09 17.67
N ASN A 123 6.51 7.19 17.92
CA ASN A 123 5.11 7.27 18.25
C ASN A 123 4.49 8.53 17.61
N THR A 124 3.17 8.59 17.58
CA THR A 124 2.42 9.59 16.81
C THR A 124 1.24 10.13 17.63
N PRO A 125 0.87 11.43 17.49
CA PRO A 125 -0.37 11.94 18.04
C PRO A 125 -1.56 11.12 17.57
N LYS A 126 -2.48 10.77 18.46
CA LYS A 126 -3.70 10.01 18.10
C LYS A 126 -4.58 10.76 17.09
N GLU A 127 -4.46 12.06 17.01
CA GLU A 127 -5.18 12.94 16.08
C GLU A 127 -4.87 12.66 14.60
N ILE A 128 -3.78 11.94 14.29
CA ILE A 128 -3.60 11.39 12.94
C ILE A 128 -4.61 10.26 12.67
N GLY A 129 -4.97 9.50 13.71
CA GLY A 129 -6.03 8.50 13.62
C GLY A 129 -7.37 9.13 13.30
N ASP A 130 -7.70 10.28 13.93
CA ASP A 130 -8.90 11.05 13.62
C ASP A 130 -8.88 11.50 12.14
N ALA A 131 -7.75 12.02 11.65
CA ALA A 131 -7.62 12.45 10.26
C ALA A 131 -7.72 11.28 9.26
N ILE A 132 -7.15 10.12 9.57
CA ILE A 132 -7.27 8.88 8.77
C ILE A 132 -8.74 8.45 8.68
N ALA A 133 -9.46 8.47 9.81
CA ALA A 133 -10.87 8.13 9.87
C ALA A 133 -11.74 9.10 9.06
N ASN A 134 -11.51 10.40 9.25
CA ASN A 134 -12.22 11.48 8.54
C ASN A 134 -11.97 11.47 7.03
N ALA A 135 -10.77 11.05 6.60
CA ALA A 135 -10.44 10.88 5.19
C ALA A 135 -11.27 9.76 4.53
N GLY A 136 -11.70 8.73 5.29
CA GLY A 136 -12.55 7.65 4.79
C GLY A 136 -11.86 6.29 4.73
N PHE A 137 -10.66 6.13 5.26
CA PHE A 137 -10.01 4.83 5.37
C PHE A 137 -10.77 3.90 6.32
N ARG A 138 -10.85 2.62 5.96
CA ARG A 138 -11.58 1.60 6.72
C ARG A 138 -10.68 0.51 7.31
N ILE A 139 -9.51 0.30 6.72
CA ILE A 139 -8.48 -0.59 7.26
C ILE A 139 -7.23 0.22 7.49
N VAL A 140 -6.65 0.07 8.68
CA VAL A 140 -5.37 0.68 9.04
C VAL A 140 -4.38 -0.42 9.40
N LEU A 141 -3.28 -0.47 8.65
CA LEU A 141 -2.24 -1.47 8.80
C LEU A 141 -1.24 -1.00 9.86
N HIS A 142 -1.11 -1.75 10.93
CA HIS A 142 -0.20 -1.47 12.05
C HIS A 142 0.90 -2.53 12.22
N GLY A 143 0.89 -3.60 11.42
CA GLY A 143 1.95 -4.62 11.38
C GLY A 143 3.21 -4.06 10.73
N THR A 144 3.89 -3.16 11.42
CA THR A 144 5.02 -2.38 10.93
C THR A 144 6.28 -2.63 11.74
N LYS A 145 7.42 -2.13 11.25
CA LYS A 145 8.70 -2.18 11.97
C LYS A 145 8.64 -1.47 13.31
N TYR A 146 7.85 -0.41 13.42
CA TYR A 146 7.75 0.40 14.65
C TYR A 146 6.55 0.04 15.52
N ALA A 147 5.78 -0.98 15.17
CA ALA A 147 4.57 -1.39 15.92
C ALA A 147 4.81 -1.55 17.42
N PHE A 148 5.97 -2.09 17.81
CA PHE A 148 6.32 -2.35 19.22
C PHE A 148 7.21 -1.26 19.85
N SER A 149 7.40 -0.10 19.20
CA SER A 149 8.28 0.96 19.68
C SER A 149 7.88 1.55 21.03
N GLN A 150 6.60 1.46 21.39
CA GLN A 150 6.04 1.84 22.69
C GLN A 150 5.63 0.61 23.54
N LYS A 151 6.21 -0.56 23.24
CA LYS A 151 5.95 -1.85 23.91
C LYS A 151 4.45 -2.20 23.88
N GLU A 152 4.03 -3.06 24.82
CA GLU A 152 2.64 -3.52 24.93
C GLU A 152 1.65 -2.34 25.11
N LYS A 153 2.04 -1.33 25.89
CA LYS A 153 1.18 -0.16 26.14
C LYS A 153 0.86 0.60 24.86
N GLY A 154 1.83 0.76 23.95
CA GLY A 154 1.60 1.44 22.67
C GLY A 154 0.59 0.71 21.79
N ILE A 155 0.72 -0.61 21.69
CA ILE A 155 -0.23 -1.45 20.94
C ILE A 155 -1.62 -1.36 21.57
N ASN A 156 -1.74 -1.59 22.88
CA ASN A 156 -3.03 -1.56 23.58
C ASN A 156 -3.71 -0.19 23.47
N ASN A 157 -2.94 0.90 23.57
CA ASN A 157 -3.45 2.26 23.42
C ASN A 157 -3.97 2.51 21.99
N THR A 158 -3.23 2.04 20.98
CA THR A 158 -3.64 2.16 19.57
C THR A 158 -4.92 1.38 19.28
N LEU A 159 -5.01 0.13 19.74
CA LEU A 159 -6.21 -0.70 19.58
C LEU A 159 -7.41 -0.12 20.35
N CYS A 160 -7.20 0.37 21.58
CA CYS A 160 -8.23 1.03 22.37
C CYS A 160 -8.76 2.28 21.66
N PHE A 161 -7.86 3.11 21.08
CA PHE A 161 -8.25 4.29 20.33
C PHE A 161 -9.20 3.95 19.18
N TRP A 162 -8.86 2.96 18.33
CA TRP A 162 -9.72 2.55 17.23
C TRP A 162 -11.06 1.99 17.72
N LYS A 163 -11.01 1.08 18.68
CA LYS A 163 -12.22 0.43 19.22
C LYS A 163 -13.19 1.43 19.84
N THR A 164 -12.68 2.44 20.53
CA THR A 164 -13.50 3.40 21.27
C THR A 164 -14.05 4.50 20.36
N ASN A 165 -13.20 5.07 19.48
CA ASN A 165 -13.57 6.26 18.72
C ASN A 165 -14.08 5.92 17.32
N TYR A 166 -13.59 4.82 16.73
CA TYR A 166 -13.88 4.45 15.33
C TYR A 166 -14.10 2.94 15.18
N PRO A 167 -15.16 2.36 15.78
CA PRO A 167 -15.38 0.91 15.78
C PRO A 167 -15.62 0.31 14.39
N SER A 168 -15.93 1.13 13.38
CA SER A 168 -16.05 0.73 11.98
C SER A 168 -14.71 0.60 11.25
N ILE A 169 -13.61 1.07 11.84
CA ILE A 169 -12.27 0.94 11.30
C ILE A 169 -11.63 -0.34 11.84
N ARG A 170 -11.04 -1.13 10.95
CA ARG A 170 -10.32 -2.36 11.31
C ARG A 170 -8.81 -2.13 11.35
N PRO A 171 -8.18 -2.06 12.54
CA PRO A 171 -6.73 -2.18 12.64
C PRO A 171 -6.31 -3.62 12.35
N LEU A 172 -5.22 -3.82 11.61
CA LEU A 172 -4.62 -5.11 11.31
C LEU A 172 -3.11 -5.10 11.61
N GLY A 173 -2.56 -6.27 11.91
CA GLY A 173 -1.13 -6.47 12.11
C GLY A 173 -0.67 -6.32 13.55
N ILE A 174 -1.58 -5.96 14.48
CA ILE A 174 -1.31 -5.89 15.93
C ILE A 174 -2.49 -6.47 16.71
N SER A 175 -2.19 -7.05 17.87
CA SER A 175 -3.20 -7.70 18.71
C SER A 175 -2.90 -7.48 20.20
N SER A 176 -3.93 -7.39 21.06
CA SER A 176 -3.77 -7.26 22.52
C SER A 176 -3.74 -8.62 23.22
N THR A 177 -4.30 -9.65 22.61
CA THR A 177 -4.34 -11.03 23.14
C THR A 177 -3.88 -12.04 22.11
N LEU A 178 -3.50 -13.22 22.60
CA LEU A 178 -3.15 -14.35 21.72
C LEU A 178 -4.33 -14.77 20.82
N GLU A 179 -5.54 -14.76 21.37
CA GLU A 179 -6.76 -15.11 20.64
C GLU A 179 -7.02 -14.13 19.48
N GLU A 180 -6.92 -12.81 19.74
CA GLU A 180 -7.03 -11.80 18.70
C GLU A 180 -5.98 -12.03 17.60
N SER A 181 -4.74 -12.35 17.97
CA SER A 181 -3.67 -12.58 17.01
C SER A 181 -3.96 -13.76 16.08
N GLN A 182 -4.58 -14.83 16.58
CA GLN A 182 -4.94 -16.00 15.79
C GLN A 182 -5.97 -15.68 14.69
N ASN A 183 -6.70 -14.57 14.84
CA ASN A 183 -7.74 -14.10 13.92
C ASN A 183 -7.44 -12.68 13.37
N ASP A 184 -6.15 -12.31 13.30
CA ASP A 184 -5.71 -11.01 12.81
C ASP A 184 -5.74 -10.97 11.27
N TYR A 185 -6.95 -10.95 10.74
CA TYR A 185 -7.28 -10.79 9.33
C TYR A 185 -8.63 -10.06 9.19
N PHE A 186 -8.93 -9.64 7.99
CA PHE A 186 -10.24 -9.07 7.63
C PHE A 186 -10.79 -9.75 6.39
N ILE A 187 -12.10 -9.98 6.35
CA ILE A 187 -12.81 -10.45 5.16
C ILE A 187 -13.78 -9.34 4.74
N TYR A 188 -13.47 -8.71 3.61
CA TYR A 188 -14.40 -7.81 2.95
C TYR A 188 -15.35 -8.63 2.10
N THR A 189 -16.64 -8.40 2.29
CA THR A 189 -17.69 -9.07 1.50
C THR A 189 -18.53 -8.02 0.80
N ARG A 190 -18.66 -8.17 -0.51
CA ARG A 190 -19.57 -7.38 -1.33
C ARG A 190 -20.25 -8.30 -2.33
N ASP A 191 -21.57 -8.37 -2.29
CA ASP A 191 -22.36 -9.27 -3.11
C ASP A 191 -21.81 -10.71 -3.05
N ASN A 192 -21.31 -11.23 -4.17
CA ASN A 192 -20.77 -12.58 -4.28
C ASN A 192 -19.24 -12.66 -4.16
N ILE A 193 -18.55 -11.54 -3.80
CA ILE A 193 -17.08 -11.50 -3.64
C ILE A 193 -16.70 -11.46 -2.17
N LYS A 194 -15.78 -12.35 -1.77
CA LYS A 194 -15.12 -12.33 -0.47
C LYS A 194 -13.61 -12.14 -0.65
N ILE A 195 -13.08 -11.04 -0.15
CA ILE A 195 -11.65 -10.68 -0.22
C ILE A 195 -11.05 -10.80 1.16
N GLY A 196 -10.08 -11.69 1.33
CA GLY A 196 -9.30 -11.82 2.56
C GLY A 196 -8.14 -10.83 2.56
N ILE A 197 -7.89 -10.18 3.69
CA ILE A 197 -6.80 -9.20 3.86
C ILE A 197 -6.06 -9.54 5.15
N ILE A 198 -4.74 -9.69 5.05
CA ILE A 198 -3.83 -9.93 6.17
C ILE A 198 -2.75 -8.85 6.14
N ASN A 199 -2.30 -8.39 7.32
CA ASN A 199 -1.15 -7.50 7.43
C ASN A 199 -0.02 -8.18 8.20
N PHE A 200 1.18 -8.22 7.60
CA PHE A 200 2.39 -8.74 8.22
C PHE A 200 3.47 -7.66 8.38
N SER A 201 4.32 -7.84 9.38
CA SER A 201 5.62 -7.18 9.48
C SER A 201 6.75 -8.18 9.24
N SER A 202 7.77 -7.78 8.50
CA SER A 202 9.02 -8.55 8.41
C SER A 202 9.94 -8.34 9.63
N SER A 203 9.58 -7.44 10.54
CA SER A 203 10.35 -7.06 11.73
C SER A 203 9.63 -7.54 12.99
N GLY A 204 10.23 -8.40 13.75
CA GLY A 204 9.63 -8.94 14.99
C GLY A 204 10.51 -9.94 15.72
N SER A 205 11.70 -10.23 15.17
CA SER A 205 12.64 -11.16 15.79
C SER A 205 13.14 -10.73 17.17
N SER A 206 13.11 -9.43 17.47
CA SER A 206 13.54 -8.84 18.75
C SER A 206 12.42 -8.66 19.77
N LEU A 207 11.19 -9.09 19.47
CA LEU A 207 10.08 -9.00 20.42
C LEU A 207 10.29 -9.95 21.60
N PRO A 208 9.97 -9.53 22.85
CA PRO A 208 9.96 -10.43 24.01
C PRO A 208 9.05 -11.64 23.73
N SER A 209 9.45 -12.82 24.20
CA SER A 209 8.71 -14.06 23.93
C SER A 209 7.24 -13.98 24.32
N LYS A 210 6.93 -13.34 25.46
CA LYS A 210 5.56 -13.13 25.98
C LYS A 210 4.71 -12.18 25.11
N SER A 211 5.33 -11.34 24.29
CA SER A 211 4.67 -10.32 23.47
C SER A 211 4.76 -10.59 21.97
N LYS A 212 5.32 -11.75 21.56
CA LYS A 212 5.50 -12.10 20.15
C LYS A 212 4.21 -12.11 19.35
N PHE A 213 3.10 -12.48 19.97
CA PHE A 213 1.78 -12.49 19.34
C PHE A 213 1.23 -11.08 19.07
N MET A 214 1.75 -10.05 19.75
CA MET A 214 1.20 -8.70 19.65
C MET A 214 1.50 -8.00 18.32
N VAL A 215 2.48 -8.48 17.56
CA VAL A 215 2.75 -8.01 16.19
C VAL A 215 2.72 -9.20 15.24
N ASN A 216 1.93 -9.10 14.20
CA ASN A 216 1.79 -10.16 13.20
C ASN A 216 3.05 -10.28 12.33
N THR A 217 4.07 -10.94 12.89
CA THR A 217 5.37 -11.11 12.24
C THR A 217 5.33 -12.26 11.24
N ILE A 218 5.82 -12.03 10.02
CA ILE A 218 5.85 -13.05 8.96
C ILE A 218 6.82 -14.19 9.33
N SER A 219 6.34 -15.41 9.23
CA SER A 219 7.11 -16.66 9.27
C SER A 219 6.38 -17.71 8.46
N LYS A 220 7.06 -18.80 8.09
CA LYS A 220 6.42 -19.89 7.34
C LYS A 220 5.17 -20.41 8.06
N ASN A 221 5.29 -20.76 9.34
CA ASN A 221 4.16 -21.27 10.14
C ASN A 221 3.01 -20.27 10.25
N ARG A 222 3.35 -18.97 10.41
CA ARG A 222 2.34 -17.93 10.54
C ARG A 222 1.61 -17.66 9.22
N VAL A 223 2.29 -17.74 8.09
CA VAL A 223 1.69 -17.68 6.76
C VAL A 223 0.77 -18.88 6.54
N GLU A 224 1.25 -20.09 6.80
CA GLU A 224 0.45 -21.33 6.67
C GLU A 224 -0.81 -21.28 7.54
N GLU A 225 -0.71 -20.75 8.77
CA GLU A 225 -1.84 -20.60 9.69
C GLU A 225 -2.90 -19.63 9.13
N LEU A 226 -2.55 -18.37 8.89
CA LEU A 226 -3.52 -17.33 8.54
C LEU A 226 -4.01 -17.45 7.09
N VAL A 227 -3.10 -17.70 6.15
CA VAL A 227 -3.47 -17.92 4.75
C VAL A 227 -4.27 -19.21 4.61
N GLY A 228 -3.88 -20.26 5.36
CA GLY A 228 -4.61 -21.52 5.39
C GLY A 228 -6.06 -21.39 5.83
N LYS A 229 -6.34 -20.54 6.84
CA LYS A 229 -7.70 -20.23 7.29
C LYS A 229 -8.54 -19.55 6.20
N LEU A 230 -7.94 -18.63 5.45
CA LEU A 230 -8.66 -17.76 4.51
C LEU A 230 -8.84 -18.34 3.11
N LYS A 231 -7.88 -19.10 2.60
CA LYS A 231 -7.85 -19.55 1.19
C LYS A 231 -9.06 -20.38 0.75
N ASN A 232 -9.77 -20.99 1.70
CA ASN A 232 -10.94 -21.84 1.42
C ASN A 232 -12.27 -21.12 1.64
N ILE A 233 -12.25 -19.92 2.26
CA ILE A 233 -13.45 -19.14 2.61
C ILE A 233 -13.48 -17.78 1.93
N THR A 234 -12.45 -17.43 1.16
CA THR A 234 -12.35 -16.20 0.37
C THR A 234 -12.13 -16.52 -1.10
N ASP A 235 -12.53 -15.59 -1.96
CA ASP A 235 -12.40 -15.72 -3.42
C ASP A 235 -11.07 -15.13 -3.93
N PHE A 236 -10.52 -14.16 -3.18
CA PHE A 236 -9.27 -13.46 -3.49
C PHE A 236 -8.55 -13.12 -2.19
N LEU A 237 -7.23 -13.30 -2.17
CA LEU A 237 -6.44 -13.11 -0.96
C LEU A 237 -5.33 -12.09 -1.14
N ILE A 238 -5.35 -11.07 -0.30
CA ILE A 238 -4.40 -9.96 -0.29
C ILE A 238 -3.56 -10.01 0.98
N VAL A 239 -2.26 -9.88 0.83
CA VAL A 239 -1.34 -9.66 1.95
C VAL A 239 -0.70 -8.29 1.84
N CYS A 240 -0.89 -7.46 2.86
CA CYS A 240 -0.15 -6.22 3.06
C CYS A 240 1.06 -6.52 3.94
N ILE A 241 2.24 -6.03 3.58
CA ILE A 241 3.46 -6.35 4.31
C ILE A 241 4.42 -5.16 4.43
N ASN A 242 4.85 -4.89 5.67
CA ASN A 242 5.90 -3.93 5.96
C ASN A 242 7.25 -4.66 5.98
N TRP A 243 8.12 -4.40 4.99
CA TRP A 243 9.32 -5.17 4.72
C TRP A 243 10.47 -4.39 4.07
N GLY A 244 11.63 -5.04 3.96
CA GLY A 244 12.79 -4.52 3.22
C GLY A 244 13.60 -3.50 3.99
N ASP A 245 14.40 -2.73 3.27
CA ASP A 245 15.22 -1.65 3.80
C ASP A 245 14.58 -0.29 3.52
N LYS A 246 14.60 0.59 4.52
CA LYS A 246 14.00 1.93 4.47
C LYS A 246 14.49 2.77 3.29
N GLU A 247 15.72 2.56 2.85
CA GLU A 247 16.41 3.38 1.87
C GLU A 247 16.68 2.65 0.54
N SER A 248 16.15 1.44 0.40
CA SER A 248 16.27 0.68 -0.83
C SER A 248 15.40 1.28 -1.94
N HIS A 249 15.86 1.15 -3.18
CA HIS A 249 15.15 1.52 -4.41
C HIS A 249 14.64 0.30 -5.19
N SER A 250 14.90 -0.90 -4.69
CA SER A 250 14.49 -2.16 -5.32
C SER A 250 14.35 -3.25 -4.27
N PRO A 251 13.52 -4.28 -4.53
CA PRO A 251 13.36 -5.39 -3.60
C PRO A 251 14.65 -6.20 -3.43
N ASP A 252 14.93 -6.62 -2.21
CA ASP A 252 16.04 -7.48 -1.87
C ASP A 252 15.68 -8.98 -1.96
N LYS A 253 16.69 -9.85 -1.78
CA LYS A 253 16.49 -11.31 -1.82
C LYS A 253 15.53 -11.82 -0.74
N LYS A 254 15.49 -11.17 0.43
CA LYS A 254 14.56 -11.56 1.53
C LYS A 254 13.13 -11.24 1.17
N GLN A 255 12.89 -10.04 0.61
CA GLN A 255 11.56 -9.67 0.12
C GLN A 255 11.08 -10.63 -0.97
N ILE A 256 11.95 -10.97 -1.94
CA ILE A 256 11.62 -11.93 -3.00
C ILE A 256 11.30 -13.31 -2.41
N GLY A 257 12.07 -13.78 -1.42
CA GLY A 257 11.81 -15.05 -0.74
C GLY A 257 10.46 -15.06 0.00
N MET A 258 10.13 -13.96 0.73
CA MET A 258 8.84 -13.81 1.39
C MET A 258 7.69 -13.76 0.40
N ALA A 259 7.82 -13.05 -0.71
CA ALA A 259 6.81 -12.99 -1.76
C ALA A 259 6.56 -14.37 -2.39
N LYS A 260 7.62 -15.16 -2.63
CA LYS A 260 7.49 -16.55 -3.11
C LYS A 260 6.77 -17.44 -2.10
N LEU A 261 7.08 -17.31 -0.79
CA LEU A 261 6.39 -18.02 0.28
C LEU A 261 4.88 -17.69 0.29
N LEU A 262 4.51 -16.42 0.19
CA LEU A 262 3.12 -15.98 0.13
C LEU A 262 2.41 -16.53 -1.10
N ALA A 263 3.00 -16.38 -2.28
CA ALA A 263 2.45 -16.91 -3.54
C ALA A 263 2.27 -18.43 -3.50
N SER A 264 3.24 -19.19 -2.95
CA SER A 264 3.15 -20.66 -2.83
C SER A 264 1.98 -21.12 -1.97
N ASN A 265 1.60 -20.31 -0.97
CA ASN A 265 0.45 -20.56 -0.11
C ASN A 265 -0.89 -20.14 -0.73
N GLY A 266 -0.89 -19.40 -1.85
CA GLY A 266 -2.10 -19.02 -2.58
C GLY A 266 -2.54 -17.58 -2.34
N VAL A 267 -1.62 -16.70 -1.95
CA VAL A 267 -1.86 -15.25 -1.96
C VAL A 267 -1.87 -14.77 -3.41
N ASP A 268 -2.87 -13.99 -3.79
CA ASP A 268 -3.08 -13.50 -5.15
C ASP A 268 -2.40 -12.13 -5.39
N LEU A 269 -2.40 -11.27 -4.35
CA LEU A 269 -1.88 -9.91 -4.40
C LEU A 269 -1.08 -9.60 -3.13
N ILE A 270 0.08 -8.95 -3.31
CA ILE A 270 0.94 -8.51 -2.21
C ILE A 270 1.16 -6.99 -2.34
N ILE A 271 0.87 -6.25 -1.27
CA ILE A 271 1.09 -4.81 -1.17
C ILE A 271 2.19 -4.56 -0.14
N GLY A 272 3.35 -4.14 -0.62
CA GLY A 272 4.52 -3.85 0.21
C GLY A 272 4.61 -2.39 0.62
N ASN A 273 5.10 -2.15 1.83
CA ASN A 273 5.39 -0.85 2.44
C ASN A 273 6.71 -0.89 3.21
N TYR A 274 7.09 0.21 3.81
CA TYR A 274 8.28 0.52 4.61
C TYR A 274 9.45 1.12 3.84
N PRO A 275 9.92 0.64 2.65
CA PRO A 275 10.84 1.48 1.91
C PRO A 275 10.22 2.85 1.66
N ASN A 276 11.01 3.93 1.93
CA ASN A 276 10.50 5.29 1.73
C ASN A 276 10.34 5.67 0.26
N PHE A 277 10.73 4.78 -0.65
CA PHE A 277 10.68 4.96 -2.09
C PHE A 277 9.65 4.04 -2.70
N VAL A 278 8.99 4.52 -3.72
CA VAL A 278 8.14 3.65 -4.54
C VAL A 278 9.02 2.67 -5.31
N HIS A 279 8.64 1.40 -5.30
CA HIS A 279 9.29 0.35 -6.07
C HIS A 279 8.40 -0.12 -7.23
N PRO A 280 8.99 -0.67 -8.29
CA PRO A 280 8.23 -1.24 -9.41
C PRO A 280 7.25 -2.32 -8.98
N VAL A 281 6.23 -2.55 -9.82
CA VAL A 281 5.28 -3.65 -9.66
C VAL A 281 5.72 -4.82 -10.54
N SER A 282 5.63 -6.05 -10.02
CA SER A 282 5.95 -7.24 -10.81
C SER A 282 5.25 -8.48 -10.31
N TYR A 283 5.11 -9.49 -11.17
CA TYR A 283 4.70 -10.82 -10.73
C TYR A 283 5.85 -11.59 -10.11
N VAL A 284 5.56 -12.32 -9.04
CA VAL A 284 6.43 -13.34 -8.49
C VAL A 284 5.82 -14.71 -8.77
N LYS A 285 6.64 -15.63 -9.29
CA LYS A 285 6.28 -17.03 -9.47
C LYS A 285 6.96 -17.87 -8.38
N ALA A 286 6.17 -18.59 -7.62
CA ALA A 286 6.64 -19.56 -6.63
C ALA A 286 7.06 -20.86 -7.32
N ASP A 287 7.83 -21.69 -6.63
CA ASP A 287 8.37 -22.94 -7.16
C ASP A 287 7.28 -23.96 -7.51
N ASN A 288 6.13 -23.90 -6.82
CA ASN A 288 4.93 -24.70 -7.16
C ASN A 288 4.10 -24.13 -8.33
N GLY A 289 4.61 -23.16 -9.07
CA GLY A 289 3.99 -22.55 -10.23
C GLY A 289 2.96 -21.45 -9.95
N LYS A 290 2.51 -21.27 -8.70
CA LYS A 290 1.59 -20.19 -8.33
C LYS A 290 2.24 -18.83 -8.50
N LYS A 291 1.42 -17.81 -8.79
CA LYS A 291 1.88 -16.44 -9.02
C LYS A 291 1.10 -15.47 -8.14
N ALA A 292 1.78 -14.42 -7.70
CA ALA A 292 1.17 -13.26 -7.06
C ALA A 292 1.66 -11.98 -7.75
N LEU A 293 0.78 -10.99 -7.89
CA LEU A 293 1.20 -9.63 -8.24
C LEU A 293 1.75 -8.96 -6.99
N VAL A 294 2.88 -8.28 -7.11
CA VAL A 294 3.56 -7.62 -5.99
C VAL A 294 3.79 -6.15 -6.30
N PHE A 295 3.20 -5.30 -5.50
CA PHE A 295 3.59 -3.90 -5.34
C PHE A 295 4.68 -3.89 -4.27
N TRP A 296 5.95 -3.76 -4.67
CA TRP A 296 7.07 -3.94 -3.74
C TRP A 296 7.17 -2.86 -2.68
N SER A 297 6.76 -1.64 -3.02
CA SER A 297 6.60 -0.52 -2.07
C SER A 297 5.76 0.58 -2.69
N LEU A 298 4.81 1.11 -1.92
CA LEU A 298 4.05 2.31 -2.28
C LEU A 298 4.75 3.61 -1.82
N GLY A 299 5.89 3.51 -1.13
CA GLY A 299 6.61 4.65 -0.58
C GLY A 299 5.86 5.34 0.56
N LEU A 300 6.24 6.59 0.85
CA LEU A 300 5.58 7.38 1.89
C LEU A 300 4.28 8.00 1.36
N PHE A 301 3.15 7.69 2.01
CA PHE A 301 1.90 8.40 1.79
C PHE A 301 1.95 9.77 2.47
N VAL A 302 2.34 9.79 3.74
CA VAL A 302 2.67 11.01 4.50
C VAL A 302 4.00 10.79 5.18
N GLY A 303 4.98 11.62 4.89
CA GLY A 303 6.28 11.51 5.55
C GLY A 303 7.27 12.58 5.11
N ASP A 304 8.15 12.97 6.01
CA ASP A 304 9.18 13.96 5.75
C ASP A 304 10.56 13.34 5.89
N ASN A 305 11.12 12.89 4.77
CA ASN A 305 12.49 12.46 4.69
C ASN A 305 13.30 13.49 3.87
N LYS A 306 14.56 13.70 4.26
CA LYS A 306 15.47 14.65 3.59
C LYS A 306 16.09 14.09 2.30
N LYS A 307 15.92 12.79 2.03
CA LYS A 307 16.49 12.17 0.83
C LYS A 307 15.70 12.55 -0.41
N LYS A 308 16.41 12.70 -1.51
CA LYS A 308 15.83 12.98 -2.82
C LYS A 308 14.79 11.91 -3.20
N ASN A 309 13.68 12.31 -3.80
CA ASN A 309 12.57 11.46 -4.25
C ASN A 309 11.76 10.74 -3.15
N THR A 310 12.02 10.98 -1.86
CA THR A 310 11.19 10.44 -0.78
C THR A 310 9.90 11.24 -0.58
N ASN A 311 9.76 12.36 -1.25
CA ASN A 311 8.51 13.12 -1.35
C ASN A 311 7.54 12.54 -2.38
N ILE A 312 7.96 11.54 -3.16
CA ILE A 312 7.14 10.81 -4.13
C ILE A 312 6.64 9.52 -3.47
N GLY A 313 5.33 9.36 -3.41
CA GLY A 313 4.65 8.13 -3.01
C GLY A 313 3.68 7.68 -4.09
N ALA A 314 2.89 6.65 -3.81
CA ALA A 314 1.86 6.16 -4.71
C ALA A 314 0.60 5.72 -3.96
N LEU A 315 -0.56 5.88 -4.61
CA LEU A 315 -1.76 5.13 -4.32
C LEU A 315 -1.84 3.97 -5.31
N ALA A 316 -2.20 2.79 -4.84
CA ALA A 316 -2.52 1.67 -5.71
C ALA A 316 -4.04 1.49 -5.79
N ASN A 317 -4.60 1.69 -6.99
CA ASN A 317 -5.99 1.38 -7.28
C ASN A 317 -6.06 -0.02 -7.85
N ILE A 318 -6.91 -0.86 -7.28
CA ILE A 318 -7.04 -2.28 -7.58
C ILE A 318 -8.52 -2.58 -7.83
N VAL A 319 -8.83 -3.24 -8.94
CA VAL A 319 -10.20 -3.72 -9.21
C VAL A 319 -10.18 -5.25 -9.20
N ILE A 320 -10.98 -5.82 -8.31
CA ILE A 320 -11.22 -7.25 -8.24
C ILE A 320 -12.60 -7.52 -8.80
N SER A 321 -12.69 -8.39 -9.81
CA SER A 321 -13.95 -8.76 -10.45
C SER A 321 -14.28 -10.21 -10.24
N LYS A 322 -15.59 -10.53 -10.17
CA LYS A 322 -16.10 -11.89 -10.10
C LYS A 322 -17.42 -12.01 -10.88
N GLY A 323 -17.43 -12.92 -11.81
CA GLY A 323 -18.65 -13.38 -12.49
C GLY A 323 -19.08 -14.76 -11.97
N LYS A 324 -19.35 -15.69 -12.88
CA LYS A 324 -19.71 -17.08 -12.54
C LYS A 324 -18.53 -17.93 -12.04
N GLY A 325 -17.29 -17.46 -12.23
CA GLY A 325 -16.05 -18.17 -11.87
C GLY A 325 -15.43 -17.66 -10.56
N LYS A 326 -14.11 -17.87 -10.45
CA LYS A 326 -13.29 -17.31 -9.36
C LYS A 326 -13.12 -15.81 -9.52
N ALA A 327 -12.98 -15.10 -8.40
CA ALA A 327 -12.56 -13.71 -8.42
C ALA A 327 -11.14 -13.58 -9.02
N TYR A 328 -10.89 -12.48 -9.70
CA TYR A 328 -9.63 -12.21 -10.36
C TYR A 328 -9.31 -10.70 -10.34
N LEU A 329 -8.03 -10.39 -10.45
CA LEU A 329 -7.56 -9.02 -10.62
C LEU A 329 -7.90 -8.56 -12.04
N SER A 330 -8.86 -7.65 -12.19
CA SER A 330 -9.31 -7.16 -13.51
C SER A 330 -8.50 -5.96 -13.97
N SER A 331 -8.16 -5.04 -13.05
CA SER A 331 -7.27 -3.92 -13.35
C SER A 331 -6.50 -3.45 -12.13
N TYR A 332 -5.40 -2.75 -12.36
CA TYR A 332 -4.64 -2.04 -11.35
C TYR A 332 -3.83 -0.90 -11.95
N ASN A 333 -3.61 0.15 -11.16
CA ASN A 333 -2.70 1.23 -11.51
C ASN A 333 -2.03 1.82 -10.27
N LEU A 334 -0.94 2.56 -10.49
CA LEU A 334 -0.32 3.43 -9.50
C LEU A 334 -0.65 4.88 -9.83
N VAL A 335 -1.15 5.62 -8.86
CA VAL A 335 -1.35 7.06 -8.94
C VAL A 335 -0.24 7.73 -8.15
N PRO A 336 0.71 8.41 -8.82
CA PRO A 336 1.78 9.11 -8.13
C PRO A 336 1.23 10.23 -7.28
N ILE A 337 1.78 10.36 -6.07
CA ILE A 337 1.48 11.43 -5.13
C ILE A 337 2.73 12.18 -4.72
N ILE A 338 2.56 13.44 -4.36
CA ILE A 338 3.62 14.32 -3.90
C ILE A 338 3.33 14.80 -2.48
N ASN A 339 4.27 14.55 -1.59
CA ASN A 339 4.29 15.15 -0.26
C ASN A 339 4.76 16.60 -0.38
N HIS A 340 3.80 17.54 -0.39
CA HIS A 340 4.05 18.97 -0.49
C HIS A 340 4.35 19.56 0.87
N LYS A 341 5.50 20.21 1.01
CA LYS A 341 5.99 20.77 2.29
C LYS A 341 6.58 22.16 2.09
N VAL A 342 5.92 23.17 2.61
CA VAL A 342 6.36 24.56 2.56
C VAL A 342 7.14 24.95 3.83
N GLU A 343 8.01 25.92 3.75
CA GLU A 343 8.83 26.36 4.90
C GLU A 343 8.00 26.83 6.08
N ASN A 344 6.86 27.48 5.82
CA ASN A 344 5.95 28.02 6.86
C ASN A 344 5.05 26.96 7.52
N GLY A 345 5.38 25.67 7.43
CA GLY A 345 4.70 24.60 8.15
C GLY A 345 3.49 23.98 7.44
N ASN A 346 3.09 24.48 6.27
CA ASN A 346 2.04 23.85 5.49
C ASN A 346 2.54 22.55 4.89
N TYR A 347 1.83 21.47 5.19
CA TYR A 347 2.11 20.14 4.70
C TYR A 347 0.82 19.49 4.21
N THR A 348 0.79 18.97 3.00
CA THR A 348 -0.35 18.22 2.47
C THR A 348 0.10 17.28 1.34
N VAL A 349 -0.76 16.36 0.94
CA VAL A 349 -0.47 15.42 -0.14
C VAL A 349 -1.30 15.79 -1.36
N TYR A 350 -0.68 15.79 -2.53
CA TYR A 350 -1.35 15.98 -3.83
C TYR A 350 -1.16 14.76 -4.72
N LYS A 351 -2.10 14.49 -5.61
CA LYS A 351 -1.80 13.68 -6.80
C LYS A 351 -0.83 14.45 -7.70
N LEU A 352 0.05 13.74 -8.39
CA LEU A 352 0.98 14.38 -9.33
C LEU A 352 0.23 15.06 -10.49
N SER A 353 -0.91 14.53 -10.92
CA SER A 353 -1.80 15.15 -11.92
C SER A 353 -2.28 16.54 -11.53
N ASP A 354 -2.50 16.75 -10.23
CA ASP A 354 -3.05 18.00 -9.68
C ASP A 354 -1.93 18.93 -9.16
N TYR A 355 -0.66 18.50 -9.31
CA TYR A 355 0.49 19.24 -8.81
C TYR A 355 1.06 20.16 -9.91
N THR A 356 1.33 21.43 -9.54
CA THR A 356 1.80 22.45 -10.50
C THR A 356 3.27 22.83 -10.28
N GLU A 357 3.90 23.39 -11.30
CA GLU A 357 5.25 23.97 -11.18
C GLU A 357 5.31 25.04 -10.09
N GLU A 358 4.26 25.90 -9.99
CA GLU A 358 4.17 26.94 -8.96
C GLU A 358 4.15 26.37 -7.54
N LEU A 359 3.37 25.31 -7.30
CA LEU A 359 3.37 24.61 -6.02
C LEU A 359 4.76 24.05 -5.68
N GLY A 360 5.43 23.46 -6.66
CA GLY A 360 6.76 22.90 -6.50
C GLY A 360 7.81 23.96 -6.14
N LEU A 361 7.78 25.12 -6.78
CA LEU A 361 8.68 26.22 -6.51
C LEU A 361 8.54 26.80 -5.09
N LYS A 362 7.37 26.64 -4.45
CA LYS A 362 7.17 26.96 -3.02
C LYS A 362 7.87 25.99 -2.07
N THR A 363 8.22 24.81 -2.55
CA THR A 363 8.90 23.78 -1.73
C THR A 363 10.40 23.72 -1.93
N GLU A 364 10.87 23.96 -3.16
CA GLU A 364 12.27 23.81 -3.55
C GLU A 364 12.62 24.80 -4.67
N LYS A 365 13.67 25.62 -4.44
CA LYS A 365 14.20 26.51 -5.48
C LYS A 365 14.73 25.67 -6.65
N GLY A 366 14.27 25.99 -7.86
CA GLY A 366 14.63 25.25 -9.08
C GLY A 366 13.88 23.94 -9.26
N PHE A 367 12.73 23.78 -8.61
CA PHE A 367 11.81 22.65 -8.85
C PHE A 367 11.47 22.55 -10.35
N SER A 368 11.28 21.33 -10.80
CA SER A 368 10.84 21.04 -12.17
C SER A 368 9.84 19.90 -12.18
N LEU A 369 8.59 20.22 -12.49
CA LEU A 369 7.51 19.23 -12.60
C LEU A 369 7.83 18.17 -13.67
N LYS A 370 8.44 18.60 -14.79
CA LYS A 370 8.91 17.67 -15.84
C LYS A 370 9.85 16.63 -15.27
N LYS A 371 10.87 17.04 -14.48
CA LYS A 371 11.83 16.09 -13.85
C LYS A 371 11.15 15.17 -12.85
N VAL A 372 10.13 15.65 -12.12
CA VAL A 372 9.35 14.81 -11.19
C VAL A 372 8.57 13.77 -11.98
N LYS A 373 7.86 14.15 -13.04
CA LYS A 373 7.13 13.22 -13.92
C LYS A 373 8.06 12.16 -14.52
N GLU A 374 9.22 12.55 -15.05
CA GLU A 374 10.25 11.62 -15.55
C GLU A 374 10.73 10.66 -14.46
N THR A 375 10.91 11.15 -13.22
CA THR A 375 11.29 10.34 -12.08
C THR A 375 10.20 9.33 -11.71
N CYS A 376 8.94 9.76 -11.66
CA CYS A 376 7.80 8.87 -11.40
C CYS A 376 7.70 7.77 -12.47
N THR A 377 7.82 8.11 -13.74
CA THR A 377 7.83 7.13 -14.83
C THR A 377 8.96 6.11 -14.68
N LYS A 378 10.15 6.58 -14.26
CA LYS A 378 11.30 5.70 -14.02
C LYS A 378 11.11 4.77 -12.81
N LEU A 379 10.54 5.28 -11.70
CA LEU A 379 10.35 4.52 -10.46
C LEU A 379 9.19 3.52 -10.55
N MET A 380 8.09 3.94 -11.14
CA MET A 380 6.84 3.18 -11.15
C MET A 380 6.66 2.38 -12.45
N GLY A 381 7.48 2.68 -13.46
CA GLY A 381 7.39 2.02 -14.76
C GLY A 381 6.07 2.30 -15.46
N ALA A 382 5.65 1.33 -16.25
CA ALA A 382 4.44 1.36 -17.06
C ALA A 382 3.11 1.40 -16.26
N PHE A 383 3.16 1.38 -14.94
CA PHE A 383 1.98 1.28 -14.07
C PHE A 383 1.55 2.61 -13.46
N ALA A 384 2.25 3.70 -13.77
CA ALA A 384 1.93 5.02 -13.25
C ALA A 384 1.25 5.90 -14.30
N TYR A 385 0.13 6.52 -13.93
CA TYR A 385 -0.41 7.66 -14.65
C TYR A 385 0.36 8.92 -14.22
N CYS A 386 1.34 9.31 -15.04
CA CYS A 386 2.16 10.51 -14.80
C CYS A 386 1.76 11.68 -15.71
N ASP A 387 0.61 11.60 -16.37
CA ASP A 387 0.12 12.60 -17.33
C ASP A 387 -0.38 13.86 -16.62
#